data_b00c2bfe352b965ad7f463e8807c62b9
#
_entry.id   b00c2bfe352b965ad7f463e8807c62b9
#
_cell.length_a   1.000
_cell.length_b   1.000
_cell.length_c   1.000
_cell.angle_alpha   90.00
_cell.angle_beta   90.00
_cell.angle_gamma   90.00
#
_symmetry.space_group_name_H-M   'P 1'
#
loop_
_entity.id
_entity.type
_entity.pdbx_description
1 polymer ?
#
loop_
_entity_poly.entity_id
_entity_poly.type
_entity_poly.pdbx_seq_one_letter_code
_entity_poly.pdbx_strand_id
1 'polypeptide(L)'
;ERQDNISIGDDRENKLDIGDVRDVNYQNELIEDFLKRNVDNIDEATIKRVQEINDMTNNSPEIYDGDITRNVDWKIKSFEFDNMFCYGKGNKIDFTKLDGTIGVVAPNHSGKSAIMDAIAYTIYDVCSRTTRALDVMNKKKTTFRAKLNLEINGNDYWIERDAKYKRVNHKNGKVSHQCPVKVRFYMIDDSGEEVDLSGAARFNSTYGTGTNEEIKKVLGTFDD
;
A
#
# COMPACT_ATOMS: atom_id res chain seq x y z
N GLU A 1 -28.40 -47.54 -10.34
CA GLU A 1 -28.53 -46.07 -10.27
C GLU A 1 -28.68 -45.66 -8.81
N ARG A 2 -27.59 -45.17 -8.18
CA ARG A 2 -27.63 -44.55 -6.87
C ARG A 2 -27.52 -43.04 -7.09
N GLN A 3 -28.58 -42.33 -6.77
CA GLN A 3 -28.55 -40.86 -6.61
C GLN A 3 -28.09 -40.56 -5.19
N ASP A 4 -26.84 -40.11 -5.06
CA ASP A 4 -26.36 -39.54 -3.81
C ASP A 4 -26.80 -38.07 -3.76
N ASN A 5 -27.81 -37.79 -2.97
CA ASN A 5 -28.24 -36.44 -2.63
C ASN A 5 -27.23 -35.84 -1.64
N ILE A 6 -26.38 -34.94 -2.13
CA ILE A 6 -25.55 -34.08 -1.29
C ILE A 6 -26.45 -32.96 -0.77
N SER A 7 -26.85 -33.04 0.49
CA SER A 7 -27.49 -31.94 1.18
C SER A 7 -26.39 -30.93 1.59
N ILE A 8 -26.37 -29.78 0.94
CA ILE A 8 -25.56 -28.64 1.38
C ILE A 8 -26.29 -28.04 2.59
N GLY A 9 -25.75 -28.26 3.77
CA GLY A 9 -26.22 -27.62 4.99
C GLY A 9 -26.03 -26.10 4.90
N ASP A 10 -27.08 -25.37 5.21
CA ASP A 10 -27.08 -23.90 5.26
C ASP A 10 -26.43 -23.46 6.59
N ASP A 11 -25.10 -23.35 6.63
CA ASP A 11 -24.33 -22.85 7.77
C ASP A 11 -24.31 -21.31 7.83
N ARG A 12 -25.49 -20.68 7.74
CA ARG A 12 -25.60 -19.22 7.84
C ARG A 12 -25.87 -18.68 9.24
N GLU A 13 -25.64 -19.46 10.28
CA GLU A 13 -25.79 -18.98 11.65
C GLU A 13 -24.60 -19.32 12.54
N ASN A 14 -23.46 -18.68 12.29
CA ASN A 14 -22.45 -18.35 13.29
C ASN A 14 -21.59 -17.19 12.77
N LYS A 15 -22.19 -16.00 12.63
CA LYS A 15 -21.41 -14.77 12.78
C LYS A 15 -21.02 -14.73 14.25
N LEU A 16 -19.85 -15.28 14.57
CA LEU A 16 -19.14 -14.89 15.78
C LEU A 16 -19.03 -13.37 15.73
N ASP A 17 -19.60 -12.72 16.72
CA ASP A 17 -19.44 -11.29 16.95
C ASP A 17 -17.97 -11.10 17.34
N ILE A 18 -17.10 -11.02 16.32
CA ILE A 18 -15.66 -10.84 16.49
C ILE A 18 -15.54 -9.37 16.84
N GLY A 19 -15.31 -9.07 18.12
CA GLY A 19 -15.01 -7.72 18.59
C GLY A 19 -13.84 -7.10 17.83
N ASP A 20 -13.71 -5.78 17.86
CA ASP A 20 -12.60 -5.11 17.19
C ASP A 20 -11.28 -5.52 17.84
N VAL A 21 -10.47 -6.26 17.08
CA VAL A 21 -9.12 -6.72 17.52
C VAL A 21 -8.19 -5.56 17.87
N ARG A 22 -8.55 -4.32 17.50
CA ARG A 22 -7.80 -3.10 17.85
C ARG A 22 -8.17 -2.58 19.25
N ASP A 23 -9.32 -3.01 19.79
CA ASP A 23 -9.70 -2.66 21.16
C ASP A 23 -8.80 -3.44 22.15
N VAL A 24 -8.03 -2.70 22.95
CA VAL A 24 -7.12 -3.25 23.94
C VAL A 24 -7.84 -4.13 24.96
N ASN A 25 -9.09 -3.77 25.33
CA ASN A 25 -9.88 -4.58 26.26
C ASN A 25 -10.25 -5.92 25.62
N TYR A 26 -10.65 -5.91 24.33
CA TYR A 26 -10.93 -7.13 23.59
C TYR A 26 -9.68 -8.00 23.39
N GLN A 27 -8.52 -7.37 23.13
CA GLN A 27 -7.24 -8.09 23.10
C GLN A 27 -6.92 -8.77 24.43
N ASN A 28 -7.15 -8.07 25.55
CA ASN A 28 -6.91 -8.61 26.90
C ASN A 28 -7.84 -9.77 27.23
N GLU A 29 -9.10 -9.74 26.79
CA GLU A 29 -10.02 -10.88 26.91
C GLU A 29 -9.54 -12.09 26.08
N LEU A 30 -9.10 -11.87 24.85
CA LEU A 30 -8.54 -12.94 24.00
C LEU A 30 -7.26 -13.53 24.58
N ILE A 31 -6.37 -12.72 25.15
CA ILE A 31 -5.15 -13.16 25.83
C ILE A 31 -5.50 -14.06 27.03
N GLU A 32 -6.43 -13.63 27.86
CA GLU A 32 -6.86 -14.38 29.02
C GLU A 32 -7.45 -15.74 28.61
N ASP A 33 -8.36 -15.74 27.63
CA ASP A 33 -9.01 -16.96 27.14
C ASP A 33 -7.99 -17.93 26.52
N PHE A 34 -7.05 -17.41 25.71
CA PHE A 34 -5.96 -18.19 25.13
C PHE A 34 -5.06 -18.83 26.21
N LEU A 35 -4.65 -18.05 27.20
CA LEU A 35 -3.76 -18.53 28.27
C LEU A 35 -4.44 -19.60 29.12
N LYS A 36 -5.70 -19.41 29.47
CA LYS A 36 -6.48 -20.38 30.25
C LYS A 36 -6.71 -21.70 29.51
N ARG A 37 -6.81 -21.67 28.17
CA ARG A 37 -7.01 -22.88 27.35
C ARG A 37 -5.72 -23.65 27.05
N ASN A 38 -4.59 -22.95 26.96
CA ASN A 38 -3.36 -23.55 26.43
C ASN A 38 -2.24 -23.72 27.48
N VAL A 39 -2.39 -23.15 28.69
CA VAL A 39 -1.39 -23.24 29.73
C VAL A 39 -2.02 -23.87 30.99
N ASP A 40 -1.52 -25.05 31.36
CA ASP A 40 -1.98 -25.76 32.55
C ASP A 40 -1.56 -24.98 33.83
N ASN A 41 -2.52 -24.80 34.76
CA ASN A 41 -2.29 -24.17 36.06
C ASN A 41 -1.69 -22.75 36.01
N ILE A 42 -2.06 -21.94 35.01
CA ILE A 42 -1.63 -20.55 34.97
C ILE A 42 -2.25 -19.76 36.13
N ASP A 43 -1.42 -18.98 36.82
CA ASP A 43 -1.89 -18.11 37.90
C ASP A 43 -2.41 -16.76 37.39
N GLU A 44 -3.34 -16.17 38.13
CA GLU A 44 -3.95 -14.87 37.79
C GLU A 44 -2.88 -13.74 37.73
N ALA A 45 -1.81 -13.83 38.52
CA ALA A 45 -0.75 -12.84 38.51
C ALA A 45 0.00 -12.83 37.16
N THR A 46 0.23 -14.01 36.59
CA THR A 46 0.84 -14.14 35.25
C THR A 46 -0.07 -13.60 34.15
N ILE A 47 -1.36 -13.93 34.19
CA ILE A 47 -2.34 -13.39 33.22
C ILE A 47 -2.32 -11.86 33.26
N LYS A 48 -2.45 -11.29 34.46
CA LYS A 48 -2.44 -9.84 34.65
C LYS A 48 -1.15 -9.21 34.17
N ARG A 49 0.00 -9.86 34.38
CA ARG A 49 1.28 -9.36 33.89
C ARG A 49 1.37 -9.33 32.38
N VAL A 50 0.82 -10.34 31.69
CA VAL A 50 0.76 -10.36 30.21
C VAL A 50 -0.15 -9.26 29.69
N GLN A 51 -1.30 -9.02 30.32
CA GLN A 51 -2.21 -7.92 29.98
C GLN A 51 -1.55 -6.55 30.19
N GLU A 52 -0.82 -6.35 31.32
CA GLU A 52 -0.04 -5.12 31.54
C GLU A 52 1.00 -4.89 30.43
N ILE A 53 1.68 -5.94 29.96
CA ILE A 53 2.64 -5.84 28.85
C ILE A 53 1.90 -5.47 27.57
N ASN A 54 0.73 -6.05 27.29
CA ASN A 54 -0.09 -5.70 26.15
C ASN A 54 -0.51 -4.24 26.20
N ASP A 55 -0.98 -3.76 27.36
CA ASP A 55 -1.35 -2.36 27.56
C ASP A 55 -0.16 -1.42 27.37
N MET A 56 1.02 -1.77 27.92
CA MET A 56 2.24 -0.99 27.74
C MET A 56 2.66 -0.95 26.27
N THR A 57 2.53 -2.07 25.57
CA THR A 57 2.86 -2.18 24.15
C THR A 57 1.93 -1.31 23.31
N ASN A 58 0.62 -1.38 23.54
CA ASN A 58 -0.35 -0.57 22.82
C ASN A 58 -0.25 0.94 23.12
N ASN A 59 0.25 1.32 24.30
CA ASN A 59 0.43 2.72 24.70
C ASN A 59 1.87 3.24 24.50
N SER A 60 2.78 2.42 23.96
CA SER A 60 4.16 2.84 23.72
C SER A 60 4.25 3.80 22.55
N PRO A 61 4.82 5.02 22.73
CA PRO A 61 5.00 5.96 21.61
C PRO A 61 5.91 5.41 20.50
N GLU A 62 6.78 4.45 20.81
CA GLU A 62 7.69 3.80 19.85
C GLU A 62 6.95 2.88 18.85
N ILE A 63 5.76 2.40 19.22
CA ILE A 63 4.91 1.58 18.32
C ILE A 63 4.10 2.47 17.38
N TYR A 64 3.83 3.72 17.76
CA TYR A 64 3.19 4.72 16.91
C TYR A 64 4.15 5.40 15.92
N ASP A 65 5.47 5.16 16.02
CA ASP A 65 6.46 5.73 15.10
C ASP A 65 6.65 4.80 13.88
N GLY A 66 5.63 4.75 13.06
CA GLY A 66 5.76 4.51 11.61
C GLY A 66 5.81 3.08 11.10
N ASP A 67 6.00 2.03 11.92
CA ASP A 67 6.25 0.67 11.41
C ASP A 67 5.08 -0.33 11.52
N ILE A 68 3.94 0.05 12.08
CA ILE A 68 2.79 -0.87 12.19
C ILE A 68 1.50 -0.22 11.69
N THR A 69 1.45 0.15 10.44
CA THR A 69 0.20 0.42 9.72
C THR A 69 -0.38 -0.86 9.09
N ARG A 70 -0.28 -2.00 9.77
CA ARG A 70 -0.68 -3.31 9.23
C ARG A 70 -2.18 -3.55 9.10
N ASN A 71 -3.03 -2.59 9.45
CA ASN A 71 -4.49 -2.70 9.38
C ASN A 71 -5.15 -1.51 8.71
N VAL A 72 -4.51 -0.91 7.71
CA VAL A 72 -5.15 0.11 6.89
C VAL A 72 -5.97 -0.60 5.81
N ASP A 73 -7.30 -0.46 5.86
CA ASP A 73 -8.15 -0.91 4.75
C ASP A 73 -8.01 0.10 3.61
N TRP A 74 -7.35 -0.31 2.55
CA TRP A 74 -7.18 0.52 1.37
C TRP A 74 -7.55 -0.24 0.09
N LYS A 75 -8.11 0.50 -0.87
CA LYS A 75 -8.54 -0.01 -2.18
C LYS A 75 -8.06 0.89 -3.28
N ILE A 76 -7.62 0.31 -4.40
CA ILE A 76 -7.34 1.07 -5.61
C ILE A 76 -8.67 1.36 -6.32
N LYS A 77 -8.97 2.65 -6.58
CA LYS A 77 -10.15 3.07 -7.33
C LYS A 77 -9.84 3.22 -8.81
N SER A 78 -8.73 3.87 -9.16
CA SER A 78 -8.32 3.97 -10.56
C SER A 78 -6.82 4.22 -10.70
N PHE A 79 -6.27 3.81 -11.84
CA PHE A 79 -4.88 4.02 -12.20
C PHE A 79 -4.76 4.59 -13.61
N GLU A 80 -4.16 5.76 -13.74
CA GLU A 80 -3.84 6.41 -15.00
C GLU A 80 -2.33 6.53 -15.16
N PHE A 81 -1.80 6.12 -16.31
CA PHE A 81 -0.36 6.18 -16.51
C PHE A 81 0.05 6.35 -17.97
N ASP A 82 1.16 7.03 -18.15
CA ASP A 82 1.75 7.33 -19.44
C ASP A 82 3.22 6.94 -19.47
N ASN A 83 3.64 6.29 -20.56
CA ASN A 83 5.04 6.04 -20.88
C ASN A 83 5.83 5.28 -19.79
N MET A 84 5.19 4.35 -19.12
CA MET A 84 5.85 3.43 -18.17
C MET A 84 6.10 2.08 -18.82
N PHE A 85 7.29 1.53 -18.63
CA PHE A 85 7.73 0.24 -19.16
C PHE A 85 7.48 0.12 -20.69
N CYS A 86 6.63 -0.81 -21.12
CA CYS A 86 6.26 -1.01 -22.53
C CYS A 86 5.08 -0.16 -22.97
N TYR A 87 4.40 0.52 -22.06
CA TYR A 87 3.19 1.29 -22.33
C TYR A 87 3.50 2.67 -22.90
N GLY A 88 2.60 3.15 -23.77
CA GLY A 88 2.59 4.51 -24.30
C GLY A 88 1.72 5.45 -23.46
N LYS A 89 1.07 6.41 -24.10
CA LYS A 89 0.18 7.39 -23.46
C LYS A 89 -1.26 6.89 -23.40
N GLY A 90 -2.02 7.46 -22.43
CA GLY A 90 -3.46 7.32 -22.32
C GLY A 90 -3.94 6.00 -21.74
N ASN A 91 -3.14 5.37 -20.87
CA ASN A 91 -3.57 4.14 -20.21
C ASN A 91 -4.37 4.50 -18.95
N LYS A 92 -5.53 3.84 -18.81
CA LYS A 92 -6.42 4.01 -17.67
C LYS A 92 -7.05 2.68 -17.30
N ILE A 93 -7.03 2.36 -16.01
CA ILE A 93 -7.72 1.21 -15.42
C ILE A 93 -8.66 1.76 -14.35
N ASP A 94 -9.93 1.41 -14.44
CA ASP A 94 -10.96 1.77 -13.48
C ASP A 94 -11.34 0.52 -12.68
N PHE A 95 -10.81 0.42 -11.47
CA PHE A 95 -11.02 -0.73 -10.59
C PHE A 95 -12.41 -0.73 -9.95
N THR A 96 -13.11 0.41 -9.91
CA THR A 96 -14.46 0.50 -9.34
C THR A 96 -15.50 -0.30 -10.14
N LYS A 97 -15.17 -0.60 -11.39
CA LYS A 97 -15.99 -1.42 -12.29
C LYS A 97 -15.66 -2.90 -12.26
N LEU A 98 -14.65 -3.27 -11.47
CA LEU A 98 -14.17 -4.64 -11.36
C LEU A 98 -14.62 -5.21 -10.01
N ASP A 99 -15.18 -6.40 -10.02
CA ASP A 99 -15.62 -7.12 -8.84
C ASP A 99 -15.10 -8.56 -8.84
N GLY A 100 -14.79 -9.10 -7.65
CA GLY A 100 -14.28 -10.44 -7.49
C GLY A 100 -12.88 -10.65 -8.09
N THR A 101 -12.62 -11.85 -8.60
CA THR A 101 -11.34 -12.23 -9.19
C THR A 101 -11.28 -11.87 -10.67
N ILE A 102 -10.33 -11.03 -11.05
CA ILE A 102 -10.15 -10.55 -12.42
C ILE A 102 -8.93 -11.21 -13.07
N GLY A 103 -9.13 -11.83 -14.20
CA GLY A 103 -8.06 -12.39 -15.02
C GLY A 103 -7.57 -11.42 -16.11
N VAL A 104 -6.28 -11.10 -16.12
CA VAL A 104 -5.66 -10.33 -17.21
C VAL A 104 -5.07 -11.29 -18.24
N VAL A 105 -5.72 -11.40 -19.39
CA VAL A 105 -5.33 -12.33 -20.46
C VAL A 105 -4.74 -11.53 -21.63
N ALA A 106 -3.51 -11.86 -22.00
CA ALA A 106 -2.82 -11.28 -23.16
C ALA A 106 -1.63 -12.18 -23.55
N PRO A 107 -1.09 -12.07 -24.77
CA PRO A 107 0.10 -12.82 -25.18
C PRO A 107 1.29 -12.63 -24.23
N ASN A 108 2.24 -13.56 -24.24
CA ASN A 108 3.47 -13.40 -23.51
C ASN A 108 4.24 -12.16 -24.00
N HIS A 109 4.97 -11.51 -23.09
CA HIS A 109 5.68 -10.25 -23.33
C HIS A 109 4.81 -9.02 -23.67
N SER A 110 3.49 -9.12 -23.56
CA SER A 110 2.56 -7.98 -23.80
C SER A 110 2.57 -6.91 -22.70
N GLY A 111 3.23 -7.16 -21.56
CA GLY A 111 3.32 -6.21 -20.46
C GLY A 111 2.35 -6.45 -19.31
N LYS A 112 1.67 -7.61 -19.23
CA LYS A 112 0.72 -7.92 -18.13
C LYS A 112 1.26 -7.61 -16.74
N SER A 113 2.41 -8.15 -16.40
CA SER A 113 3.07 -7.92 -15.10
C SER A 113 3.63 -6.50 -14.94
N ALA A 114 3.88 -5.78 -16.04
CA ALA A 114 4.32 -4.39 -15.95
C ALA A 114 3.24 -3.43 -15.43
N ILE A 115 1.96 -3.81 -15.48
CA ILE A 115 0.87 -3.05 -14.85
C ILE A 115 1.05 -3.06 -13.33
N MET A 116 1.28 -4.24 -12.75
CA MET A 116 1.49 -4.37 -11.30
C MET A 116 2.76 -3.64 -10.87
N ASP A 117 3.84 -3.76 -11.63
CA ASP A 117 5.08 -3.01 -11.37
C ASP A 117 4.87 -1.49 -11.46
N ALA A 118 4.03 -1.01 -12.39
CA ALA A 118 3.72 0.41 -12.51
C ALA A 118 2.91 0.92 -11.31
N ILE A 119 1.94 0.14 -10.81
CA ILE A 119 1.18 0.46 -9.60
C ILE A 119 2.12 0.47 -8.39
N ALA A 120 2.90 -0.60 -8.18
CA ALA A 120 3.84 -0.71 -7.07
C ALA A 120 4.84 0.46 -7.06
N TYR A 121 5.42 0.77 -8.22
CA TYR A 121 6.32 1.92 -8.35
C TYR A 121 5.62 3.24 -8.03
N THR A 122 4.35 3.40 -8.40
CA THR A 122 3.60 4.63 -8.11
C THR A 122 3.37 4.80 -6.62
N ILE A 123 3.15 3.74 -5.86
CA ILE A 123 2.97 3.78 -4.41
C ILE A 123 4.34 3.92 -3.72
N TYR A 124 5.24 2.99 -3.94
CA TYR A 124 6.42 2.75 -3.10
C TYR A 124 7.73 3.33 -3.62
N ASP A 125 7.77 3.90 -4.85
CA ASP A 125 9.01 4.32 -5.55
C ASP A 125 9.96 3.16 -5.88
N VAL A 126 9.46 1.93 -5.77
CA VAL A 126 10.15 0.68 -6.04
C VAL A 126 9.16 -0.32 -6.63
N CYS A 127 9.64 -1.26 -7.42
CA CYS A 127 8.87 -2.40 -7.91
C CYS A 127 9.76 -3.64 -8.02
N SER A 128 9.17 -4.78 -8.31
CA SER A 128 9.90 -6.06 -8.39
C SER A 128 11.09 -6.05 -9.36
N ARG A 129 11.09 -5.16 -10.35
CA ARG A 129 12.09 -5.11 -11.41
C ARG A 129 13.18 -4.08 -11.19
N THR A 130 12.86 -2.97 -10.54
CA THR A 130 13.79 -1.84 -10.43
C THR A 130 13.39 -0.85 -9.35
N THR A 131 14.39 -0.18 -8.81
CA THR A 131 14.27 1.00 -7.95
C THR A 131 14.57 2.30 -8.71
N ARG A 132 14.85 2.22 -10.03
CA ARG A 132 15.34 3.36 -10.81
C ARG A 132 14.27 3.90 -11.76
N ALA A 133 13.91 5.16 -11.63
CA ALA A 133 12.95 5.84 -12.51
C ALA A 133 13.29 5.73 -14.02
N LEU A 134 14.57 5.68 -14.36
CA LEU A 134 15.02 5.49 -15.76
C LEU A 134 14.60 4.14 -16.34
N ASP A 135 14.54 3.10 -15.53
CA ASP A 135 14.17 1.75 -15.98
C ASP A 135 12.64 1.56 -16.00
N VAL A 136 11.92 2.37 -15.21
CA VAL A 136 10.45 2.45 -15.25
C VAL A 136 9.98 3.20 -16.49
N MET A 137 10.72 4.23 -16.91
CA MET A 137 10.39 5.03 -18.08
C MET A 137 10.47 4.18 -19.36
N ASN A 138 9.46 4.31 -20.23
CA ASN A 138 9.50 3.70 -21.55
C ASN A 138 10.75 4.18 -22.31
N LYS A 139 11.58 3.24 -22.77
CA LYS A 139 12.87 3.53 -23.42
C LYS A 139 12.79 4.41 -24.67
N LYS A 140 11.60 4.54 -25.27
CA LYS A 140 11.34 5.39 -26.43
C LYS A 140 10.80 6.77 -26.06
N LYS A 141 10.73 7.08 -24.77
CA LYS A 141 10.13 8.31 -24.25
C LYS A 141 11.12 9.04 -23.33
N THR A 142 10.82 10.30 -23.07
CA THR A 142 11.62 11.18 -22.21
C THR A 142 10.86 11.66 -20.97
N THR A 143 9.62 11.25 -20.82
CA THR A 143 8.78 11.55 -19.66
C THR A 143 7.90 10.36 -19.37
N PHE A 144 7.56 10.17 -18.09
CA PHE A 144 6.41 9.35 -17.68
C PHE A 144 5.56 10.09 -16.66
N ARG A 145 4.31 9.69 -16.55
CA ARG A 145 3.37 10.15 -15.53
C ARG A 145 2.57 8.96 -15.03
N ALA A 146 2.27 8.96 -13.74
CA ALA A 146 1.35 8.02 -13.11
C ALA A 146 0.48 8.77 -12.10
N LYS A 147 -0.83 8.46 -12.08
CA LYS A 147 -1.79 8.93 -11.08
C LYS A 147 -2.59 7.76 -10.58
N LEU A 148 -2.54 7.50 -9.28
CA LEU A 148 -3.24 6.43 -8.60
C LEU A 148 -4.24 7.03 -7.62
N ASN A 149 -5.52 6.69 -7.78
CA ASN A 149 -6.56 7.05 -6.82
C ASN A 149 -6.84 5.86 -5.91
N LEU A 150 -6.88 6.12 -4.63
CA LEU A 150 -7.03 5.16 -3.54
C LEU A 150 -8.19 5.58 -2.65
N GLU A 151 -8.85 4.61 -2.05
CA GLU A 151 -9.71 4.81 -0.88
C GLU A 151 -8.98 4.21 0.32
N ILE A 152 -8.81 4.97 1.39
CA ILE A 152 -8.12 4.54 2.61
C ILE A 152 -9.03 4.86 3.79
N ASN A 153 -9.48 3.83 4.53
CA ASN A 153 -10.42 3.97 5.64
C ASN A 153 -11.67 4.82 5.28
N GLY A 154 -12.17 4.68 4.05
CA GLY A 154 -13.34 5.41 3.55
C GLY A 154 -13.07 6.80 2.98
N ASN A 155 -11.86 7.33 3.06
CA ASN A 155 -11.47 8.61 2.48
C ASN A 155 -10.74 8.43 1.16
N ASP A 156 -10.92 9.37 0.25
CA ASP A 156 -10.28 9.36 -1.07
C ASP A 156 -8.90 10.03 -1.02
N TYR A 157 -7.92 9.32 -1.57
CA TYR A 157 -6.53 9.78 -1.72
C TYR A 157 -6.05 9.63 -3.15
N TRP A 158 -5.04 10.41 -3.53
CA TRP A 158 -4.33 10.14 -4.75
C TRP A 158 -2.83 10.46 -4.67
N ILE A 159 -2.07 9.63 -5.39
CA ILE A 159 -0.63 9.75 -5.55
C ILE A 159 -0.35 10.04 -7.01
N GLU A 160 0.45 11.07 -7.28
CA GLU A 160 0.89 11.39 -8.62
C GLU A 160 2.42 11.44 -8.68
N ARG A 161 2.98 10.79 -9.74
CA ARG A 161 4.41 10.82 -10.04
C ARG A 161 4.61 11.31 -11.46
N ASP A 162 5.41 12.38 -11.61
CA ASP A 162 5.87 12.90 -12.89
C ASP A 162 7.39 12.80 -12.97
N ALA A 163 7.90 12.27 -14.06
CA ALA A 163 9.33 12.16 -14.25
C ALA A 163 9.75 12.64 -15.64
N LYS A 164 10.94 13.22 -15.69
CA LYS A 164 11.53 13.71 -16.95
C LYS A 164 12.99 13.31 -17.02
N TYR A 165 13.37 12.67 -18.13
CA TYR A 165 14.74 12.36 -18.45
C TYR A 165 15.58 13.64 -18.59
N LYS A 166 16.78 13.63 -18.02
CA LYS A 166 17.79 14.67 -18.16
C LYS A 166 19.15 14.06 -18.47
N ARG A 167 19.80 14.56 -19.50
CA ARG A 167 21.21 14.31 -19.77
C ARG A 167 22.02 15.44 -19.12
N VAL A 168 22.93 15.07 -18.24
CA VAL A 168 23.79 16.02 -17.55
C VAL A 168 25.23 15.84 -18.01
N ASN A 169 25.82 16.88 -18.58
CA ASN A 169 27.23 16.91 -18.96
C ASN A 169 28.03 17.51 -17.79
N HIS A 170 28.98 16.78 -17.25
CA HIS A 170 29.84 17.21 -16.16
C HIS A 170 31.09 17.91 -16.71
N LYS A 171 31.69 18.82 -15.93
CA LYS A 171 32.90 19.57 -16.30
C LYS A 171 34.10 18.69 -16.61
N ASN A 172 34.12 17.47 -16.09
CA ASN A 172 35.19 16.46 -16.36
C ASN A 172 34.96 15.63 -17.64
N GLY A 173 34.03 16.04 -18.50
CA GLY A 173 33.68 15.33 -19.73
C GLY A 173 32.77 14.10 -19.53
N LYS A 174 32.45 13.72 -18.31
CA LYS A 174 31.51 12.63 -18.03
C LYS A 174 30.08 13.07 -18.33
N VAL A 175 29.30 12.12 -18.83
CA VAL A 175 27.85 12.30 -19.06
C VAL A 175 27.10 11.40 -18.08
N SER A 176 26.12 11.95 -17.36
CA SER A 176 25.20 11.16 -16.57
C SER A 176 23.77 11.29 -17.10
N HIS A 177 23.00 10.25 -16.89
CA HIS A 177 21.59 10.17 -17.25
C HIS A 177 20.78 10.16 -15.96
N GLN A 178 19.88 11.12 -15.81
CA GLN A 178 19.07 11.31 -14.62
C GLN A 178 17.59 11.31 -14.99
N CYS A 179 16.75 10.88 -14.05
CA CYS A 179 15.31 10.92 -14.18
C CYS A 179 14.70 11.37 -12.86
N PRO A 180 14.78 12.69 -12.53
CA PRO A 180 14.11 13.21 -11.34
C PRO A 180 12.62 12.95 -11.41
N VAL A 181 12.07 12.49 -10.28
CA VAL A 181 10.65 12.22 -10.09
C VAL A 181 10.08 13.27 -9.16
N LYS A 182 8.99 13.92 -9.56
CA LYS A 182 8.17 14.76 -8.69
C LYS A 182 7.03 13.91 -8.18
N VAL A 183 6.87 13.82 -6.86
CA VAL A 183 5.82 13.07 -6.18
C VAL A 183 4.88 14.04 -5.52
N ARG A 184 3.58 13.79 -5.61
CA ARG A 184 2.51 14.51 -4.91
C ARG A 184 1.59 13.49 -4.25
N PHE A 185 1.11 13.83 -3.06
CA PHE A 185 0.19 13.01 -2.28
C PHE A 185 -0.91 13.90 -1.71
N TYR A 186 -2.16 13.57 -1.96
CA TYR A 186 -3.32 14.36 -1.58
C TYR A 186 -4.41 13.48 -0.98
N MET A 187 -5.20 14.09 -0.12
CA MET A 187 -6.45 13.54 0.40
C MET A 187 -7.60 14.46 -0.05
N ILE A 188 -8.75 13.88 -0.31
CA ILE A 188 -10.01 14.63 -0.47
C ILE A 188 -10.68 14.66 0.89
N ASP A 189 -10.92 15.85 1.42
CA ASP A 189 -11.61 16.01 2.69
C ASP A 189 -13.13 15.86 2.56
N ASP A 190 -13.85 15.91 3.69
CA ASP A 190 -15.32 15.79 3.75
C ASP A 190 -16.04 16.93 2.99
N SER A 191 -15.37 18.05 2.72
CA SER A 191 -15.89 19.17 1.91
C SER A 191 -15.68 18.96 0.42
N GLY A 192 -14.90 17.94 0.01
CA GLY A 192 -14.50 17.66 -1.36
C GLY A 192 -13.30 18.50 -1.82
N GLU A 193 -12.60 19.17 -0.90
CA GLU A 193 -11.38 19.93 -1.21
C GLU A 193 -10.13 19.05 -1.15
N GLU A 194 -9.13 19.35 -2.01
CA GLU A 194 -7.85 18.66 -2.03
C GLU A 194 -6.94 19.19 -0.91
N VAL A 195 -6.57 18.32 0.03
CA VAL A 195 -5.60 18.60 1.08
C VAL A 195 -4.25 18.03 0.67
N ASP A 196 -3.24 18.89 0.52
CA ASP A 196 -1.88 18.48 0.15
C ASP A 196 -1.16 17.85 1.37
N LEU A 197 -0.89 16.56 1.27
CA LEU A 197 -0.16 15.77 2.26
C LEU A 197 1.31 15.58 1.84
N SER A 198 1.75 16.21 0.75
CA SER A 198 3.13 16.10 0.27
C SER A 198 4.09 16.65 1.31
N GLY A 199 5.01 15.84 1.78
CA GLY A 199 6.00 16.25 2.76
C GLY A 199 6.93 17.33 2.21
N ALA A 200 7.40 18.24 3.09
CA ALA A 200 8.33 19.30 2.74
C ALA A 200 9.61 18.71 2.12
N ALA A 201 10.04 19.25 0.98
CA ALA A 201 11.32 18.90 0.38
C ALA A 201 12.44 19.18 1.41
N ARG A 202 13.10 18.13 1.92
CA ARG A 202 14.26 18.29 2.78
C ARG A 202 15.38 18.90 1.94
N PHE A 203 16.03 19.94 2.47
CA PHE A 203 17.00 20.80 1.79
C PHE A 203 18.17 20.06 1.11
N ASN A 204 18.38 18.77 1.42
CA ASN A 204 19.48 17.94 0.91
C ASN A 204 19.01 16.72 0.09
N SER A 205 17.71 16.54 -0.16
CA SER A 205 17.25 15.47 -1.02
C SER A 205 16.69 16.05 -2.31
N THR A 206 17.35 15.75 -3.37
CA THR A 206 17.01 16.21 -4.73
C THR A 206 15.66 15.63 -5.21
N TYR A 207 15.02 14.75 -4.42
CA TYR A 207 13.93 13.91 -4.88
C TYR A 207 12.95 13.56 -3.74
N GLY A 208 12.00 14.40 -3.49
CA GLY A 208 10.71 14.11 -2.83
C GLY A 208 10.68 13.06 -1.70
N THR A 209 11.78 12.88 -0.97
CA THR A 209 11.85 11.86 0.11
C THR A 209 10.82 12.10 1.20
N GLY A 210 10.49 13.37 1.50
CA GLY A 210 9.44 13.70 2.45
C GLY A 210 8.07 13.14 2.07
N THR A 211 7.66 13.29 0.80
CA THR A 211 6.37 12.77 0.33
C THR A 211 6.34 11.23 0.33
N ASN A 212 7.45 10.57 -0.03
CA ASN A 212 7.51 9.11 0.04
C ASN A 212 7.43 8.60 1.48
N GLU A 213 7.99 9.33 2.45
CA GLU A 213 7.86 9.02 3.87
C GLU A 213 6.41 9.17 4.35
N GLU A 214 5.69 10.23 3.92
CA GLU A 214 4.26 10.39 4.25
C GLU A 214 3.39 9.28 3.63
N ILE A 215 3.66 8.87 2.38
CA ILE A 215 2.98 7.73 1.75
C ILE A 215 3.24 6.44 2.55
N LYS A 216 4.49 6.19 2.96
CA LYS A 216 4.84 5.01 3.76
C LYS A 216 4.15 4.96 5.12
N LYS A 217 3.99 6.10 5.78
CA LYS A 217 3.25 6.18 7.05
C LYS A 217 1.79 5.71 6.90
N VAL A 218 1.20 5.97 5.74
CA VAL A 218 -0.22 5.66 5.48
C VAL A 218 -0.39 4.26 4.89
N LEU A 219 0.47 3.85 3.96
CA LEU A 219 0.31 2.62 3.16
C LEU A 219 1.31 1.50 3.49
N GLY A 220 2.28 1.75 4.37
CA GLY A 220 3.36 0.81 4.65
C GLY A 220 4.49 0.84 3.61
N THR A 221 5.33 -0.18 3.63
CA THR A 221 6.47 -0.34 2.71
C THR A 221 6.18 -1.38 1.64
N PHE A 222 7.04 -1.50 0.64
CA PHE A 222 6.90 -2.49 -0.43
C PHE A 222 7.09 -3.94 0.05
N ASP A 223 7.82 -4.10 1.15
CA ASP A 223 8.16 -5.42 1.72
C ASP A 223 7.12 -5.90 2.76
N ASP A 224 6.16 -5.04 3.13
CA ASP A 224 5.03 -5.35 4.03
C ASP A 224 3.88 -6.04 3.25
#